data_a1db397a00423be5504c3960538f50fe
#
_entry.id   a1db397a00423be5504c3960538f50fe
#
_cell.length_a   1.000
_cell.length_b   1.000
_cell.length_c   1.000
_cell.angle_alpha   90.00
_cell.angle_beta   90.00
_cell.angle_gamma   90.00
#
_symmetry.space_group_name_H-M   'P 1'
#
loop_
_entity.id
_entity.type
_entity.pdbx_description
1 polymer ?
#
loop_
_entity_poly.entity_id
_entity_poly.type
_entity_poly.pdbx_seq_one_letter_code
_entity_poly.pdbx_strand_id
1 'polypeptide(L)'
;MILFIKLLLAHLLGDFIWQPNSWVKDKEAKKHKSIYLYYHILLHAILASILVGEIHFIPYAILLAALHGIIDLIKLRFQKPKTKRTWFILDQIAHVLVLIAIVLLYKGETINFLWFNNQFWVLITGILLLTKPTSIFIKTIISIWHPESSNSSNDNSLTKAGNYIGILERLFVFCFILTGHFEAIGFLLAAKSIFRFGDLKEAKDRKLTEYVMIGTLMSFGSAILTGLIVQALLLQLL
;
A
#
# COMPACT_ATOMS: atom_id res chain seq x y z
N MET A 1 -6.94 6.77 18.25
CA MET A 1 -7.22 6.36 16.86
C MET A 1 -6.50 7.24 15.83
N ILE A 2 -6.65 8.56 15.85
CA ILE A 2 -6.07 9.46 14.83
C ILE A 2 -4.54 9.41 14.75
N LEU A 3 -3.83 9.25 15.87
CA LEU A 3 -2.38 9.10 15.89
C LEU A 3 -1.92 7.89 15.05
N PHE A 4 -2.58 6.75 15.20
CA PHE A 4 -2.29 5.57 14.38
C PHE A 4 -2.47 5.85 12.88
N ILE A 5 -3.54 6.54 12.50
CA ILE A 5 -3.80 6.93 11.09
C ILE A 5 -2.68 7.84 10.55
N LYS A 6 -2.24 8.82 11.32
CA LYS A 6 -1.13 9.71 10.95
C LYS A 6 0.18 8.93 10.75
N LEU A 7 0.49 8.00 11.66
CA LEU A 7 1.69 7.16 11.57
C LEU A 7 1.62 6.16 10.41
N LEU A 8 0.44 5.57 10.18
CA LEU A 8 0.21 4.71 9.03
C LEU A 8 0.38 5.48 7.71
N LEU A 9 -0.14 6.71 7.64
CA LEU A 9 0.06 7.59 6.49
C LEU A 9 1.55 7.91 6.28
N ALA A 10 2.29 8.21 7.36
CA ALA A 10 3.75 8.42 7.29
C ALA A 10 4.46 7.21 6.69
N HIS A 11 4.12 6.02 7.17
CA HIS A 11 4.68 4.75 6.68
C HIS A 11 4.37 4.53 5.20
N LEU A 12 3.10 4.70 4.78
CA LEU A 12 2.69 4.53 3.38
C LEU A 12 3.41 5.52 2.45
N LEU A 13 3.55 6.76 2.86
CA LEU A 13 4.29 7.77 2.09
C LEU A 13 5.77 7.41 1.97
N GLY A 14 6.41 7.00 3.07
CA GLY A 14 7.82 6.64 3.08
C GLY A 14 8.13 5.42 2.23
N ASP A 15 7.40 4.32 2.41
CA ASP A 15 7.69 3.03 1.75
C ASP A 15 7.23 2.97 0.28
N PHE A 16 6.09 3.59 -0.05
CA PHE A 16 5.47 3.35 -1.35
C PHE A 16 5.45 4.55 -2.28
N ILE A 17 5.54 5.77 -1.74
CA ILE A 17 5.46 6.99 -2.55
C ILE A 17 6.83 7.63 -2.72
N TRP A 18 7.55 7.87 -1.64
CA TRP A 18 8.82 8.60 -1.64
C TRP A 18 10.06 7.72 -1.66
N GLN A 19 9.91 6.39 -1.70
CA GLN A 19 11.00 5.46 -1.93
C GLN A 19 11.11 5.11 -3.44
N PRO A 20 12.06 5.70 -4.18
CA PRO A 20 12.29 5.35 -5.59
C PRO A 20 12.78 3.90 -5.75
N ASN A 21 12.46 3.27 -6.87
CA ASN A 21 12.93 1.93 -7.19
C ASN A 21 14.47 1.80 -7.22
N SER A 22 15.18 2.89 -7.53
CA SER A 22 16.66 2.96 -7.46
C SER A 22 17.18 2.75 -6.05
N TRP A 23 16.51 3.34 -5.03
CA TRP A 23 16.85 3.13 -3.62
C TRP A 23 16.64 1.68 -3.19
N VAL A 24 15.52 1.10 -3.60
CA VAL A 24 15.20 -0.32 -3.28
C VAL A 24 16.27 -1.24 -3.86
N LYS A 25 16.65 -1.06 -5.13
CA LYS A 25 17.70 -1.85 -5.78
C LYS A 25 19.05 -1.70 -5.10
N ASP A 26 19.45 -0.48 -4.73
CA ASP A 26 20.71 -0.22 -4.02
C ASP A 26 20.71 -0.85 -2.62
N LYS A 27 19.59 -0.73 -1.87
CA LYS A 27 19.41 -1.40 -0.56
C LYS A 27 19.52 -2.93 -0.70
N GLU A 28 18.87 -3.53 -1.71
CA GLU A 28 18.96 -4.98 -1.96
C GLU A 28 20.40 -5.42 -2.29
N ALA A 29 21.15 -4.63 -3.04
CA ALA A 29 22.52 -4.94 -3.42
C ALA A 29 23.53 -4.71 -2.27
N LYS A 30 23.50 -3.56 -1.62
CA LYS A 30 24.51 -3.13 -0.64
C LYS A 30 24.12 -3.39 0.82
N LYS A 31 22.83 -3.70 1.08
CA LYS A 31 22.27 -3.98 2.42
C LYS A 31 22.58 -2.81 3.39
N HIS A 32 23.18 -3.11 4.55
CA HIS A 32 23.56 -2.11 5.55
C HIS A 32 24.56 -1.05 5.07
N LYS A 33 25.25 -1.28 3.95
CA LYS A 33 26.19 -0.31 3.35
C LYS A 33 25.50 0.68 2.41
N SER A 34 24.22 0.53 2.14
CA SER A 34 23.47 1.45 1.30
C SER A 34 23.18 2.75 2.05
N ILE A 35 23.62 3.88 1.50
CA ILE A 35 23.30 5.21 2.05
C ILE A 35 21.77 5.48 1.98
N TYR A 36 21.09 4.90 0.99
CA TYR A 36 19.64 5.06 0.83
C TYR A 36 18.83 4.37 1.93
N LEU A 37 19.40 3.38 2.65
CA LEU A 37 18.78 2.84 3.84
C LEU A 37 18.65 3.92 4.92
N TYR A 38 19.71 4.68 5.16
CA TYR A 38 19.74 5.74 6.18
C TYR A 38 18.87 6.94 5.78
N TYR A 39 18.85 7.30 4.50
CA TYR A 39 17.92 8.33 3.99
C TYR A 39 16.47 7.89 4.17
N HIS A 40 16.17 6.62 3.94
CA HIS A 40 14.85 6.07 4.14
C HIS A 40 14.41 6.09 5.62
N ILE A 41 15.31 5.71 6.53
CA ILE A 41 15.08 5.78 7.99
C ILE A 41 14.81 7.24 8.40
N LEU A 42 15.66 8.17 7.94
CA LEU A 42 15.49 9.59 8.24
C LEU A 42 14.18 10.14 7.70
N LEU A 43 13.80 9.74 6.49
CA LEU A 43 12.53 10.11 5.88
C LEU A 43 11.34 9.71 6.75
N HIS A 44 11.35 8.49 7.33
CA HIS A 44 10.30 8.04 8.24
C HIS A 44 10.24 8.87 9.53
N ALA A 45 11.39 9.23 10.11
CA ALA A 45 11.43 10.11 11.27
C ALA A 45 10.81 11.49 10.97
N ILE A 46 11.18 12.08 9.83
CA ILE A 46 10.68 13.38 9.39
C ILE A 46 9.16 13.32 9.13
N LEU A 47 8.72 12.32 8.36
CA LEU A 47 7.30 12.14 8.04
C LEU A 47 6.44 11.94 9.29
N ALA A 48 6.87 11.06 10.19
CA ALA A 48 6.15 10.84 11.44
C ALA A 48 6.08 12.12 12.29
N SER A 49 7.19 12.87 12.40
CA SER A 49 7.22 14.13 13.16
C SER A 49 6.30 15.19 12.56
N ILE A 50 6.35 15.38 11.23
CA ILE A 50 5.53 16.41 10.55
C ILE A 50 4.05 16.06 10.62
N LEU A 51 3.66 14.81 10.35
CA LEU A 51 2.27 14.42 10.30
C LEU A 51 1.62 14.37 11.68
N VAL A 52 2.38 14.01 12.72
CA VAL A 52 1.89 14.10 14.09
C VAL A 52 1.78 15.58 14.52
N GLY A 53 2.81 16.38 14.21
CA GLY A 53 2.81 17.83 14.48
C GLY A 53 2.99 18.20 15.95
N GLU A 54 3.51 17.30 16.77
CA GLU A 54 3.70 17.49 18.21
C GLU A 54 5.18 17.38 18.57
N ILE A 55 5.72 18.42 19.22
CA ILE A 55 7.15 18.44 19.58
C ILE A 55 7.53 17.30 20.53
N HIS A 56 6.63 16.92 21.42
CA HIS A 56 6.83 15.82 22.37
C HIS A 56 6.83 14.45 21.71
N PHE A 57 6.37 14.35 20.44
CA PHE A 57 6.39 13.11 19.66
C PHE A 57 7.74 12.84 19.00
N ILE A 58 8.63 13.83 18.89
CA ILE A 58 9.93 13.68 18.19
C ILE A 58 10.75 12.48 18.70
N PRO A 59 10.91 12.22 20.01
CA PRO A 59 11.63 11.03 20.49
C PRO A 59 11.00 9.72 20.01
N TYR A 60 9.67 9.65 19.94
CA TYR A 60 8.91 8.48 19.46
C TYR A 60 9.03 8.31 17.94
N ALA A 61 9.10 9.42 17.19
CA ALA A 61 9.36 9.38 15.75
C ALA A 61 10.75 8.84 15.45
N ILE A 62 11.76 9.21 16.25
CA ILE A 62 13.12 8.68 16.14
C ILE A 62 13.14 7.17 16.49
N LEU A 63 12.47 6.78 17.57
CA LEU A 63 12.33 5.38 17.94
C LEU A 63 11.63 4.56 16.86
N LEU A 64 10.52 5.08 16.32
CA LEU A 64 9.79 4.48 15.20
C LEU A 64 10.72 4.26 14.00
N ALA A 65 11.45 5.28 13.59
CA ALA A 65 12.36 5.21 12.45
C ALA A 65 13.52 4.22 12.69
N ALA A 66 14.04 4.14 13.90
CA ALA A 66 15.05 3.16 14.27
C ALA A 66 14.52 1.72 14.17
N LEU A 67 13.32 1.46 14.72
CA LEU A 67 12.66 0.15 14.64
C LEU A 67 12.32 -0.22 13.20
N HIS A 68 11.82 0.75 12.40
CA HIS A 68 11.59 0.58 10.97
C HIS A 68 12.88 0.15 10.24
N GLY A 69 13.98 0.85 10.49
CA GLY A 69 15.29 0.50 9.91
C GLY A 69 15.80 -0.88 10.31
N ILE A 70 15.54 -1.31 11.54
CA ILE A 70 15.90 -2.67 12.02
C ILE A 70 15.11 -3.73 11.24
N ILE A 71 13.80 -3.54 11.06
CA ILE A 71 12.96 -4.46 10.29
C ILE A 71 13.45 -4.54 8.85
N ASP A 72 13.69 -3.39 8.20
CA ASP A 72 14.26 -3.32 6.85
C ASP A 72 15.59 -4.08 6.75
N LEU A 73 16.50 -3.91 7.71
CA LEU A 73 17.79 -4.62 7.76
C LEU A 73 17.62 -6.12 7.88
N ILE A 74 16.72 -6.59 8.74
CA ILE A 74 16.40 -8.02 8.90
C ILE A 74 15.91 -8.59 7.56
N LYS A 75 14.95 -7.93 6.93
CA LYS A 75 14.45 -8.30 5.60
C LYS A 75 15.58 -8.37 4.58
N LEU A 76 16.38 -7.32 4.43
CA LEU A 76 17.48 -7.24 3.47
C LEU A 76 18.53 -8.33 3.70
N ARG A 77 18.74 -8.78 4.95
CA ARG A 77 19.71 -9.83 5.29
C ARG A 77 19.21 -11.23 4.93
N PHE A 78 17.94 -11.52 5.21
CA PHE A 78 17.41 -12.89 5.13
C PHE A 78 16.56 -13.15 3.89
N GLN A 79 16.10 -12.12 3.19
CA GLN A 79 15.32 -12.25 1.97
C GLN A 79 16.14 -12.91 0.86
N LYS A 80 15.56 -13.96 0.24
CA LYS A 80 16.06 -14.63 -0.96
C LYS A 80 15.06 -14.44 -2.12
N PRO A 81 15.47 -14.59 -3.40
CA PRO A 81 14.56 -14.44 -4.53
C PRO A 81 13.27 -15.27 -4.40
N LYS A 82 13.39 -16.53 -3.96
CA LYS A 82 12.24 -17.44 -3.76
C LYS A 82 11.34 -17.07 -2.58
N THR A 83 11.83 -16.32 -1.60
CA THR A 83 11.09 -15.95 -0.38
C THR A 83 10.71 -14.46 -0.35
N LYS A 84 10.94 -13.73 -1.44
CA LYS A 84 10.72 -12.28 -1.52
C LYS A 84 9.27 -11.89 -1.16
N ARG A 85 8.29 -12.66 -1.61
CA ARG A 85 6.87 -12.44 -1.30
C ARG A 85 6.57 -12.59 0.20
N THR A 86 7.03 -13.68 0.81
CA THR A 86 6.82 -13.94 2.24
C THR A 86 7.45 -12.85 3.09
N TRP A 87 8.70 -12.48 2.78
CA TRP A 87 9.39 -11.39 3.46
C TRP A 87 8.70 -10.04 3.30
N PHE A 88 8.11 -9.75 2.13
CA PHE A 88 7.32 -8.55 1.94
C PHE A 88 6.11 -8.50 2.89
N ILE A 89 5.37 -9.62 3.02
CA ILE A 89 4.20 -9.68 3.90
C ILE A 89 4.61 -9.55 5.38
N LEU A 90 5.62 -10.31 5.81
CA LEU A 90 6.10 -10.27 7.20
C LEU A 90 6.63 -8.89 7.58
N ASP A 91 7.35 -8.24 6.70
CA ASP A 91 7.86 -6.89 6.83
C ASP A 91 6.72 -5.88 7.04
N GLN A 92 5.68 -5.92 6.22
CA GLN A 92 4.54 -5.02 6.36
C GLN A 92 3.77 -5.26 7.68
N ILE A 93 3.59 -6.52 8.08
CA ILE A 93 2.98 -6.87 9.38
C ILE A 93 3.83 -6.33 10.53
N ALA A 94 5.15 -6.54 10.49
CA ALA A 94 6.06 -6.06 11.53
C ALA A 94 6.03 -4.53 11.66
N HIS A 95 6.03 -3.80 10.55
CA HIS A 95 5.89 -2.34 10.56
C HIS A 95 4.57 -1.89 11.20
N VAL A 96 3.45 -2.50 10.84
CA VAL A 96 2.14 -2.17 11.43
C VAL A 96 2.13 -2.46 12.95
N LEU A 97 2.72 -3.56 13.40
CA LEU A 97 2.84 -3.87 14.82
C LEU A 97 3.68 -2.82 15.58
N VAL A 98 4.77 -2.34 14.97
CA VAL A 98 5.58 -1.25 15.55
C VAL A 98 4.77 0.05 15.62
N LEU A 99 3.98 0.39 14.58
CA LEU A 99 3.09 1.56 14.64
C LEU A 99 2.12 1.47 15.82
N ILE A 100 1.50 0.31 16.03
CA ILE A 100 0.59 0.06 17.16
C ILE A 100 1.34 0.21 18.49
N ALA A 101 2.53 -0.39 18.62
CA ALA A 101 3.34 -0.30 19.83
C ALA A 101 3.71 1.14 20.18
N ILE A 102 4.13 1.94 19.20
CA ILE A 102 4.45 3.37 19.40
C ILE A 102 3.21 4.15 19.85
N VAL A 103 2.05 3.90 19.26
CA VAL A 103 0.79 4.53 19.69
C VAL A 103 0.45 4.20 21.13
N LEU A 104 0.62 2.95 21.56
CA LEU A 104 0.38 2.51 22.94
C LEU A 104 1.38 3.10 23.94
N LEU A 105 2.63 3.29 23.53
CA LEU A 105 3.68 3.89 24.35
C LEU A 105 3.52 5.41 24.48
N TYR A 106 2.94 6.06 23.47
CA TYR A 106 2.77 7.50 23.47
C TYR A 106 1.55 7.90 24.28
N LYS A 107 1.78 8.50 25.45
CA LYS A 107 0.75 9.10 26.31
C LYS A 107 1.12 10.54 26.58
N GLY A 108 0.59 11.48 25.82
CA GLY A 108 0.86 12.89 25.99
C GLY A 108 -0.34 13.76 25.62
N GLU A 109 -0.37 14.99 26.13
CA GLU A 109 -1.38 15.95 25.74
C GLU A 109 -1.10 16.45 24.31
N THR A 110 -2.11 16.39 23.46
CA THR A 110 -2.00 16.77 22.06
C THR A 110 -2.13 18.28 21.89
N ILE A 111 -1.09 18.92 21.32
CA ILE A 111 -1.27 20.23 20.72
C ILE A 111 -1.91 19.99 19.35
N ASN A 112 -3.23 20.18 19.26
CA ASN A 112 -3.97 20.01 18.01
C ASN A 112 -3.51 21.07 17.00
N PHE A 113 -2.78 20.65 15.98
CA PHE A 113 -2.65 21.43 14.76
C PHE A 113 -3.99 21.39 14.01
N LEU A 114 -4.76 22.45 14.09
CA LEU A 114 -6.14 22.59 13.59
C LEU A 114 -6.30 22.57 12.05
N TRP A 115 -5.27 22.20 11.29
CA TRP A 115 -5.28 22.34 9.84
C TRP A 115 -6.11 21.27 9.12
N PHE A 116 -6.24 20.06 9.69
CA PHE A 116 -7.04 19.00 9.11
C PHE A 116 -7.82 18.25 10.19
N ASN A 117 -9.13 18.11 9.98
CA ASN A 117 -9.96 17.31 10.87
C ASN A 117 -9.65 15.81 10.79
N ASN A 118 -10.15 15.05 11.73
CA ASN A 118 -9.91 13.62 11.79
C ASN A 118 -10.42 12.86 10.54
N GLN A 119 -11.51 13.36 9.96
CA GLN A 119 -12.10 12.78 8.74
C GLN A 119 -11.16 12.90 7.54
N PHE A 120 -10.45 14.03 7.39
CA PHE A 120 -9.45 14.22 6.35
C PHE A 120 -8.34 13.15 6.44
N TRP A 121 -7.81 12.88 7.65
CA TRP A 121 -6.75 11.89 7.83
C TRP A 121 -7.21 10.47 7.49
N VAL A 122 -8.46 10.12 7.83
CA VAL A 122 -9.05 8.83 7.49
C VAL A 122 -9.19 8.68 5.97
N LEU A 123 -9.75 9.69 5.30
CA LEU A 123 -9.96 9.69 3.86
C LEU A 123 -8.65 9.58 3.07
N ILE A 124 -7.68 10.46 3.37
CA ILE A 124 -6.41 10.46 2.62
C ILE A 124 -5.62 9.16 2.81
N THR A 125 -5.69 8.56 4.01
CA THR A 125 -5.06 7.26 4.27
C THR A 125 -5.71 6.16 3.43
N GLY A 126 -7.05 6.10 3.37
CA GLY A 126 -7.79 5.15 2.53
C GLY A 126 -7.46 5.30 1.05
N ILE A 127 -7.45 6.52 0.53
CA ILE A 127 -7.08 6.81 -0.85
C ILE A 127 -5.66 6.33 -1.16
N LEU A 128 -4.68 6.71 -0.34
CA LEU A 128 -3.27 6.35 -0.56
C LEU A 128 -3.05 4.83 -0.47
N LEU A 129 -3.71 4.15 0.46
CA LEU A 129 -3.66 2.69 0.59
C LEU A 129 -4.07 2.00 -0.71
N LEU A 130 -5.12 2.48 -1.39
CA LEU A 130 -5.65 1.91 -2.63
C LEU A 130 -4.80 2.21 -3.88
N THR A 131 -3.79 3.04 -3.80
CA THR A 131 -2.87 3.34 -4.90
C THR A 131 -1.76 2.29 -5.03
N LYS A 132 -0.51 2.70 -4.90
CA LYS A 132 0.68 1.85 -5.02
C LYS A 132 0.72 0.71 -3.98
N PRO A 133 0.39 0.91 -2.68
CA PRO A 133 0.47 -0.16 -1.69
C PRO A 133 -0.35 -1.38 -2.09
N THR A 134 -1.63 -1.19 -2.41
CA THR A 134 -2.51 -2.29 -2.84
C THR A 134 -2.05 -2.90 -4.17
N SER A 135 -1.55 -2.11 -5.12
CA SER A 135 -1.00 -2.65 -6.38
C SER A 135 0.19 -3.58 -6.13
N ILE A 136 1.11 -3.20 -5.23
CA ILE A 136 2.27 -4.02 -4.88
C ILE A 136 1.82 -5.29 -4.16
N PHE A 137 0.89 -5.16 -3.21
CA PHE A 137 0.34 -6.27 -2.44
C PHE A 137 -0.31 -7.32 -3.36
N ILE A 138 -1.23 -6.91 -4.24
CA ILE A 138 -1.91 -7.80 -5.19
C ILE A 138 -0.87 -8.47 -6.10
N LYS A 139 0.01 -7.69 -6.75
CA LYS A 139 1.05 -8.23 -7.62
C LYS A 139 1.93 -9.27 -6.92
N THR A 140 2.27 -9.05 -5.66
CA THR A 140 3.08 -10.00 -4.87
C THR A 140 2.32 -11.29 -4.62
N ILE A 141 1.03 -11.21 -4.28
CA ILE A 141 0.22 -12.39 -4.01
C ILE A 141 -0.01 -13.20 -5.28
N ILE A 142 -0.46 -12.58 -6.38
CA ILE A 142 -0.78 -13.30 -7.61
C ILE A 142 0.45 -13.76 -8.39
N SER A 143 1.66 -13.35 -8.00
CA SER A 143 2.90 -13.75 -8.68
C SER A 143 3.15 -15.26 -8.74
N ILE A 144 2.47 -16.04 -7.87
CA ILE A 144 2.55 -17.51 -7.89
C ILE A 144 1.91 -18.11 -9.14
N TRP A 145 0.84 -17.48 -9.64
CA TRP A 145 0.05 -17.96 -10.78
C TRP A 145 0.42 -17.26 -12.09
N HIS A 146 1.54 -16.51 -12.11
CA HIS A 146 1.96 -15.79 -13.31
C HIS A 146 2.19 -16.79 -14.45
N PRO A 147 1.45 -16.71 -15.57
CA PRO A 147 1.68 -17.57 -16.71
C PRO A 147 3.05 -17.27 -17.31
N GLU A 148 3.83 -18.31 -17.62
CA GLU A 148 5.09 -18.17 -18.34
C GLU A 148 4.80 -17.65 -19.76
N SER A 149 5.00 -16.35 -19.98
CA SER A 149 4.91 -15.77 -21.31
C SER A 149 6.22 -15.97 -22.03
N SER A 150 6.23 -16.87 -22.99
CA SER A 150 7.24 -16.92 -24.06
C SER A 150 7.14 -15.60 -24.82
N ASN A 151 8.21 -14.80 -24.82
CA ASN A 151 8.38 -13.57 -25.61
C ASN A 151 7.48 -12.37 -25.22
N SER A 152 7.73 -11.76 -24.10
CA SER A 152 7.34 -10.36 -23.95
C SER A 152 8.50 -9.46 -24.38
N SER A 153 8.45 -9.00 -25.62
CA SER A 153 9.07 -7.72 -25.98
C SER A 153 8.77 -6.69 -24.88
N ASN A 154 9.78 -5.96 -24.47
CA ASN A 154 9.78 -4.94 -23.41
C ASN A 154 8.72 -3.83 -23.59
N ASP A 155 7.44 -4.13 -23.49
CA ASP A 155 6.39 -3.12 -23.57
C ASP A 155 6.08 -2.59 -22.16
N ASN A 156 7.06 -1.85 -21.62
CA ASN A 156 6.96 -1.14 -20.35
C ASN A 156 5.77 -0.17 -20.29
N SER A 157 5.22 0.23 -21.44
CA SER A 157 4.09 1.14 -21.54
C SER A 157 2.76 0.47 -21.19
N LEU A 158 2.50 -0.73 -21.72
CA LEU A 158 1.27 -1.49 -21.47
C LEU A 158 1.20 -1.97 -20.01
N THR A 159 2.33 -2.42 -19.44
CA THR A 159 2.41 -2.79 -18.02
C THR A 159 2.10 -1.62 -17.10
N LYS A 160 2.58 -0.42 -17.44
CA LYS A 160 2.26 0.80 -16.69
C LYS A 160 0.78 1.17 -16.82
N ALA A 161 0.21 1.10 -18.02
CA ALA A 161 -1.21 1.39 -18.27
C ALA A 161 -2.12 0.48 -17.43
N GLY A 162 -1.86 -0.85 -17.41
CA GLY A 162 -2.62 -1.79 -16.59
C GLY A 162 -2.58 -1.48 -15.09
N ASN A 163 -1.43 -1.01 -14.58
CA ASN A 163 -1.34 -0.59 -13.19
C ASN A 163 -2.18 0.67 -12.90
N TYR A 164 -2.17 1.66 -13.79
CA TYR A 164 -3.00 2.87 -13.65
C TYR A 164 -4.50 2.54 -13.70
N ILE A 165 -4.92 1.67 -14.62
CA ILE A 165 -6.30 1.19 -14.71
C ILE A 165 -6.73 0.56 -13.38
N GLY A 166 -5.92 -0.33 -12.82
CA GLY A 166 -6.24 -0.96 -11.54
C GLY A 166 -6.32 0.03 -10.37
N ILE A 167 -5.51 1.10 -10.35
CA ILE A 167 -5.61 2.17 -9.35
C ILE A 167 -6.92 2.92 -9.51
N LEU A 168 -7.27 3.33 -10.73
CA LEU A 168 -8.51 4.07 -11.01
C LEU A 168 -9.75 3.25 -10.64
N GLU A 169 -9.79 1.96 -10.99
CA GLU A 169 -10.89 1.07 -10.61
C GLU A 169 -11.08 1.03 -9.10
N ARG A 170 -10.01 0.87 -8.32
CA ARG A 170 -10.07 0.86 -6.86
C ARG A 170 -10.57 2.18 -6.28
N LEU A 171 -10.13 3.31 -6.83
CA LEU A 171 -10.59 4.62 -6.40
C LEU A 171 -12.07 4.86 -6.73
N PHE A 172 -12.55 4.39 -7.89
CA PHE A 172 -13.99 4.43 -8.21
C PHE A 172 -14.81 3.58 -7.25
N VAL A 173 -14.39 2.33 -6.97
CA VAL A 173 -15.08 1.47 -6.00
C VAL A 173 -15.12 2.12 -4.62
N PHE A 174 -14.02 2.70 -4.18
CA PHE A 174 -13.94 3.43 -2.91
C PHE A 174 -14.92 4.62 -2.87
N CYS A 175 -14.95 5.41 -3.93
CA CYS A 175 -15.90 6.52 -4.07
C CYS A 175 -17.36 6.03 -4.02
N PHE A 176 -17.69 4.96 -4.75
CA PHE A 176 -19.05 4.39 -4.77
C PHE A 176 -19.50 3.91 -3.39
N ILE A 177 -18.62 3.32 -2.60
CA ILE A 177 -18.95 2.93 -1.22
C ILE A 177 -19.22 4.14 -0.35
N LEU A 178 -18.35 5.14 -0.38
CA LEU A 178 -18.53 6.35 0.43
C LEU A 178 -19.77 7.16 0.07
N THR A 179 -20.19 7.08 -1.19
CA THR A 179 -21.40 7.77 -1.68
C THR A 179 -22.66 6.90 -1.64
N GLY A 180 -22.55 5.64 -1.21
CA GLY A 180 -23.70 4.73 -1.09
C GLY A 180 -24.19 4.11 -2.41
N HIS A 181 -23.40 4.20 -3.51
CA HIS A 181 -23.75 3.68 -4.83
C HIS A 181 -23.17 2.28 -5.08
N PHE A 182 -23.63 1.29 -4.30
CA PHE A 182 -23.11 -0.08 -4.39
C PHE A 182 -23.42 -0.76 -5.74
N GLU A 183 -24.52 -0.40 -6.39
CA GLU A 183 -24.91 -0.91 -7.72
C GLU A 183 -23.88 -0.55 -8.81
N ALA A 184 -23.22 0.60 -8.69
CA ALA A 184 -22.19 1.03 -9.63
C ALA A 184 -20.94 0.13 -9.60
N ILE A 185 -20.65 -0.53 -8.47
CA ILE A 185 -19.56 -1.50 -8.33
C ILE A 185 -19.82 -2.72 -9.19
N GLY A 186 -21.07 -3.23 -9.15
CA GLY A 186 -21.51 -4.36 -9.99
C GLY A 186 -21.41 -4.03 -11.47
N PHE A 187 -21.85 -2.82 -11.86
CA PHE A 187 -21.75 -2.33 -13.25
C PHE A 187 -20.30 -2.23 -13.72
N LEU A 188 -19.40 -1.68 -12.89
CA LEU A 188 -17.98 -1.56 -13.22
C LEU A 188 -17.31 -2.93 -13.43
N LEU A 189 -17.65 -3.90 -12.56
CA LEU A 189 -17.15 -5.28 -12.67
C LEU A 189 -17.69 -5.98 -13.91
N ALA A 190 -18.98 -5.81 -14.25
CA ALA A 190 -19.59 -6.34 -15.45
C ALA A 190 -18.98 -5.77 -16.72
N ALA A 191 -18.82 -4.43 -16.79
CA ALA A 191 -18.18 -3.76 -17.92
C ALA A 191 -16.76 -4.27 -18.15
N LYS A 192 -15.96 -4.41 -17.09
CA LYS A 192 -14.61 -4.97 -17.16
C LYS A 192 -14.60 -6.40 -17.71
N SER A 193 -15.57 -7.22 -17.31
CA SER A 193 -15.71 -8.60 -17.79
C SER A 193 -16.04 -8.66 -19.28
N ILE A 194 -16.95 -7.80 -19.76
CA ILE A 194 -17.39 -7.76 -21.16
C ILE A 194 -16.20 -7.40 -22.08
N PHE A 195 -15.42 -6.36 -21.74
CA PHE A 195 -14.26 -5.96 -22.55
C PHE A 195 -13.22 -7.07 -22.70
N ARG A 196 -13.19 -8.01 -21.78
CA ARG A 196 -12.24 -9.11 -21.80
C ARG A 196 -12.71 -10.34 -22.58
N PHE A 197 -14.03 -10.58 -22.74
CA PHE A 197 -14.54 -11.68 -23.55
C PHE A 197 -14.16 -11.59 -25.03
N GLY A 198 -13.83 -10.38 -25.52
CA GLY A 198 -13.36 -10.17 -26.89
C GLY A 198 -11.99 -10.78 -27.20
N ASP A 199 -11.15 -11.02 -26.19
CA ASP A 199 -9.76 -11.47 -26.38
C ASP A 199 -9.59 -13.01 -26.26
N LEU A 200 -10.65 -13.77 -25.94
CA LEU A 200 -10.62 -15.19 -25.65
C LEU A 200 -10.74 -16.05 -26.91
N LYS A 201 -9.66 -16.21 -27.68
CA LYS A 201 -9.67 -17.09 -28.88
C LYS A 201 -8.85 -18.36 -28.80
N GLU A 202 -7.99 -18.57 -27.80
CA GLU A 202 -7.11 -19.76 -27.72
C GLU A 202 -6.99 -20.34 -26.30
N ALA A 203 -6.64 -21.63 -26.18
CA ALA A 203 -6.49 -22.35 -24.92
C ALA A 203 -5.39 -21.77 -23.98
N LYS A 204 -4.40 -21.06 -24.52
CA LYS A 204 -3.41 -20.29 -23.77
C LYS A 204 -4.05 -19.15 -22.96
N ASP A 205 -5.20 -18.68 -23.39
CA ASP A 205 -5.92 -17.55 -22.81
C ASP A 205 -6.61 -17.92 -21.48
N ARG A 206 -6.86 -19.22 -21.23
CA ARG A 206 -7.54 -19.67 -20.00
C ARG A 206 -6.73 -19.34 -18.74
N LYS A 207 -5.43 -19.72 -18.68
CA LYS A 207 -4.56 -19.42 -17.53
C LYS A 207 -4.40 -17.91 -17.30
N LEU A 208 -4.28 -17.16 -18.40
CA LEU A 208 -4.21 -15.71 -18.35
C LEU A 208 -5.52 -15.11 -17.83
N THR A 209 -6.67 -15.64 -18.26
CA THR A 209 -7.98 -15.22 -17.80
C THR A 209 -8.16 -15.49 -16.32
N GLU A 210 -7.82 -16.69 -15.84
CA GLU A 210 -7.88 -17.05 -14.42
C GLU A 210 -6.97 -16.14 -13.58
N TYR A 211 -5.74 -15.90 -14.03
CA TYR A 211 -4.80 -14.98 -13.37
C TYR A 211 -5.34 -13.56 -13.23
N VAL A 212 -5.93 -13.03 -14.31
CA VAL A 212 -6.46 -11.65 -14.24
C VAL A 212 -7.80 -11.61 -13.50
N MET A 213 -8.60 -12.67 -13.54
CA MET A 213 -9.83 -12.73 -12.74
C MET A 213 -9.50 -12.71 -11.24
N ILE A 214 -8.54 -13.52 -10.78
CA ILE A 214 -8.08 -13.50 -9.40
C ILE A 214 -7.56 -12.09 -9.03
N GLY A 215 -6.72 -11.49 -9.87
CA GLY A 215 -6.22 -10.13 -9.66
C GLY A 215 -7.33 -9.08 -9.57
N THR A 216 -8.35 -9.20 -10.42
CA THR A 216 -9.52 -8.31 -10.41
C THR A 216 -10.33 -8.47 -9.13
N LEU A 217 -10.68 -9.69 -8.74
CA LEU A 217 -11.45 -9.95 -7.52
C LEU A 217 -10.71 -9.47 -6.26
N MET A 218 -9.40 -9.71 -6.19
CA MET A 218 -8.56 -9.18 -5.10
C MET A 218 -8.52 -7.65 -5.09
N SER A 219 -8.47 -7.02 -6.26
CA SER A 219 -8.45 -5.56 -6.40
C SER A 219 -9.75 -4.95 -5.92
N PHE A 220 -10.88 -5.45 -6.39
CA PHE A 220 -12.20 -4.99 -5.97
C PHE A 220 -12.47 -5.30 -4.49
N GLY A 221 -12.16 -6.51 -4.04
CA GLY A 221 -12.29 -6.91 -2.63
C GLY A 221 -11.50 -6.00 -1.68
N SER A 222 -10.25 -5.66 -2.02
CA SER A 222 -9.45 -4.74 -1.22
C SER A 222 -10.03 -3.32 -1.18
N ALA A 223 -10.58 -2.85 -2.31
CA ALA A 223 -11.22 -1.54 -2.38
C ALA A 223 -12.53 -1.49 -1.57
N ILE A 224 -13.35 -2.56 -1.65
CA ILE A 224 -14.57 -2.69 -0.87
C ILE A 224 -14.25 -2.70 0.63
N LEU A 225 -13.33 -3.54 1.05
CA LEU A 225 -12.94 -3.64 2.45
C LEU A 225 -12.43 -2.30 3.00
N THR A 226 -11.53 -1.64 2.26
CA THR A 226 -11.01 -0.33 2.65
C THR A 226 -12.12 0.72 2.70
N GLY A 227 -13.02 0.73 1.73
CA GLY A 227 -14.15 1.66 1.67
C GLY A 227 -15.09 1.50 2.88
N LEU A 228 -15.46 0.27 3.23
CA LEU A 228 -16.32 -0.01 4.38
C LEU A 228 -15.65 0.37 5.70
N ILE A 229 -14.35 0.08 5.87
CA ILE A 229 -13.61 0.49 7.07
C ILE A 229 -13.57 2.02 7.19
N VAL A 230 -13.25 2.71 6.10
CA VAL A 230 -13.21 4.19 6.09
C VAL A 230 -14.59 4.76 6.37
N GLN A 231 -15.65 4.24 5.76
CA GLN A 231 -17.03 4.67 6.00
C GLN A 231 -17.42 4.50 7.47
N ALA A 232 -17.13 3.34 8.06
CA ALA A 232 -17.39 3.09 9.48
C ALA A 232 -16.62 4.05 10.41
N LEU A 233 -15.34 4.33 10.10
CA LEU A 233 -14.54 5.29 10.85
C LEU A 233 -15.06 6.73 10.73
N LEU A 234 -15.52 7.13 9.53
CA LEU A 234 -16.12 8.44 9.31
C LEU A 234 -17.41 8.63 10.12
N LEU A 235 -18.26 7.59 10.19
CA LEU A 235 -19.50 7.62 11.00
C LEU A 235 -19.20 7.75 12.52
N GLN A 236 -18.10 7.18 13.01
CA GLN A 236 -17.68 7.34 14.41
C GLN A 236 -17.09 8.72 14.73
N LEU A 237 -16.75 9.49 13.71
CA LEU A 237 -16.16 10.83 13.85
C LEU A 237 -17.15 11.97 13.62
N LEU A 238 -18.43 11.62 13.28
CA LEU A 238 -19.56 12.55 13.25
C LEU A 238 -20.13 12.76 14.64
#